data_1f6e16d7cbca607ab272feebc4994aa6
#
_entry.id   1f6e16d7cbca607ab272feebc4994aa6
#
_cell.length_a   1.000
_cell.length_b   1.000
_cell.length_c   1.000
_cell.angle_alpha   90.00
_cell.angle_beta   90.00
_cell.angle_gamma   90.00
#
_symmetry.space_group_name_H-M   'P 1'
#
loop_
_entity.id
_entity.type
_entity.pdbx_description
1 polymer ?
#
loop_
_entity_poly.entity_id
_entity_poly.type
_entity_poly.pdbx_seq_one_letter_code
_entity_poly.pdbx_strand_id
1 'polypeptide(L)'
;MDARQRSSAIPAPARGFSPPALALAALALPVLSACSGGENATPEGIISLSAGAAQTPAENDPATLPRVDGPRIGAVQMVAPIYEKADRRSAKLGYLRAGGTAPRGEKPVSFDDCQGGYYRVLPAGYMCADSDATIDMQHPILRALTRRPDLSKPMPYPYAFVRAIAPNYYRMPLMKEQLQYEMSLERHLRSYKKLKKKWDEIKVGANDVPLDAQGNATGDPPAGPPELGDSELYGGNGSDEIPWFFKGGRQIPNISSFKVPGYAIITNRIARKAGLALIDTFMGDGGRRFAMTTDARLVPTSKLKPARGSTFHGVDMTKGWELPLAFVHRQDAKRYDISGGEMEKAGELPWHTAVQLTGRSRKVGGARLVEAKDGTWVRDSDVAIAVKPSELPSFAQGDVKWIDISILSQTLILYEGKRPVYATAAATGRDGLGDPKKTFSTVRGTFRIRDKHVTTTMDAHEVDNKFELRDVPWVQYFEAGYAIHAAPWHDDYGKPRSHGCINLSPIDARKVFLWTDPPVPDGWHGVSAGKATGEGTIVHIHP
;
A
#
# COMPACT_ATOMS: atom_id res chain seq x y z
N MET A 1 -16.37 54.34 -23.35
CA MET A 1 -17.68 53.78 -23.75
C MET A 1 -17.96 52.60 -22.83
N ASP A 2 -18.97 52.77 -22.01
CA ASP A 2 -19.45 51.91 -20.93
C ASP A 2 -19.80 50.49 -21.36
N ALA A 3 -19.47 49.53 -20.53
CA ALA A 3 -20.23 48.29 -20.43
C ALA A 3 -20.23 47.78 -18.98
N ARG A 4 -21.38 47.90 -18.39
CA ARG A 4 -21.82 47.70 -17.00
C ARG A 4 -21.51 46.30 -16.43
N GLN A 5 -21.05 46.29 -15.20
CA GLN A 5 -21.13 45.20 -14.23
C GLN A 5 -22.60 44.79 -14.00
N ARG A 6 -22.87 43.48 -14.01
CA ARG A 6 -24.06 42.90 -13.33
C ARG A 6 -23.56 41.90 -12.28
N SER A 7 -23.71 42.33 -11.05
CA SER A 7 -23.68 41.52 -9.83
C SER A 7 -24.92 40.63 -9.82
N SER A 8 -24.74 39.31 -9.64
CA SER A 8 -25.81 38.38 -9.26
C SER A 8 -25.49 37.80 -7.88
N ALA A 9 -26.32 38.21 -6.93
CA ALA A 9 -26.30 37.74 -5.55
C ALA A 9 -26.71 36.26 -5.46
N ILE A 10 -25.99 35.49 -4.63
CA ILE A 10 -26.32 34.12 -4.26
C ILE A 10 -27.20 34.19 -3.01
N PRO A 11 -28.35 33.50 -2.93
CA PRO A 11 -29.17 33.44 -1.72
C PRO A 11 -28.58 32.45 -0.69
N ALA A 12 -28.70 32.83 0.59
CA ALA A 12 -28.27 32.03 1.76
C ALA A 12 -29.17 30.78 1.96
N PRO A 13 -28.64 29.68 2.52
CA PRO A 13 -29.45 28.50 2.82
C PRO A 13 -30.28 28.68 4.10
N ALA A 14 -31.50 28.18 4.04
CA ALA A 14 -32.50 28.16 5.10
C ALA A 14 -32.10 27.20 6.24
N ARG A 15 -32.49 27.60 7.45
CA ARG A 15 -32.29 26.85 8.72
C ARG A 15 -33.22 25.63 8.84
N GLY A 16 -32.68 24.56 9.42
CA GLY A 16 -33.34 23.77 10.46
C GLY A 16 -34.19 22.60 10.02
N PHE A 17 -33.63 21.40 10.20
CA PHE A 17 -34.41 20.22 10.62
C PHE A 17 -33.59 19.42 11.62
N SER A 18 -34.12 19.34 12.88
CA SER A 18 -33.66 18.43 13.91
C SER A 18 -34.31 17.06 13.70
N PRO A 19 -33.62 15.94 13.90
CA PRO A 19 -34.25 14.62 13.92
C PRO A 19 -34.86 14.32 15.29
N PRO A 20 -35.96 13.54 15.38
CA PRO A 20 -36.59 13.17 16.63
C PRO A 20 -35.83 12.06 17.34
N ALA A 21 -35.78 12.18 18.67
CA ALA A 21 -35.26 11.17 19.58
C ALA A 21 -36.17 9.94 19.57
N LEU A 22 -35.62 8.75 19.33
CA LEU A 22 -36.27 7.47 19.56
C LEU A 22 -36.00 7.03 20.99
N ALA A 23 -37.09 6.93 21.78
CA ALA A 23 -37.12 6.36 23.11
C ALA A 23 -37.03 4.83 23.05
N LEU A 24 -36.07 4.24 23.78
CA LEU A 24 -36.03 2.78 24.05
C LEU A 24 -37.09 2.46 25.10
N ALA A 25 -38.10 1.65 24.72
CA ALA A 25 -39.00 0.98 25.67
C ALA A 25 -38.43 -0.40 26.01
N ALA A 26 -38.10 -0.62 27.26
CA ALA A 26 -37.76 -1.91 27.83
C ALA A 26 -39.06 -2.69 28.10
N LEU A 27 -39.22 -3.86 27.49
CA LEU A 27 -40.28 -4.82 27.82
C LEU A 27 -39.68 -5.97 28.63
N ALA A 28 -40.06 -6.01 29.92
CA ALA A 28 -39.86 -7.17 30.80
C ALA A 28 -40.97 -8.21 30.58
N LEU A 29 -40.59 -9.49 30.44
CA LEU A 29 -41.49 -10.60 30.44
C LEU A 29 -41.35 -11.39 31.75
N PRO A 30 -42.44 -11.84 32.34
CA PRO A 30 -42.41 -12.57 33.61
C PRO A 30 -42.20 -14.07 33.42
N VAL A 31 -41.51 -14.65 34.40
CA VAL A 31 -41.34 -16.07 34.64
C VAL A 31 -42.65 -16.62 35.22
N LEU A 32 -43.20 -17.69 34.62
CA LEU A 32 -44.22 -18.54 35.25
C LEU A 32 -43.72 -19.97 35.29
N SER A 33 -43.59 -20.45 36.51
CA SER A 33 -43.33 -21.82 36.92
C SER A 33 -44.67 -22.56 37.03
N ALA A 34 -44.75 -23.78 36.51
CA ALA A 34 -45.75 -24.76 36.95
C ALA A 34 -45.22 -26.19 36.74
N CYS A 35 -45.16 -26.93 37.83
CA CYS A 35 -44.92 -28.36 37.91
C CYS A 35 -46.23 -29.19 37.67
N SER A 36 -46.08 -30.38 37.10
CA SER A 36 -46.67 -31.67 37.51
C SER A 36 -46.65 -32.63 36.32
N GLY A 37 -45.99 -33.76 36.31
CA GLY A 37 -46.29 -34.98 36.95
C GLY A 37 -47.00 -35.94 35.98
N GLY A 38 -46.35 -37.07 35.59
CA GLY A 38 -47.04 -38.16 34.81
C GLY A 38 -46.04 -39.19 34.26
N GLU A 39 -46.13 -40.41 34.80
CA GLU A 39 -45.24 -41.56 34.58
C GLU A 39 -45.41 -42.28 33.24
N ASN A 40 -44.35 -43.02 32.87
CA ASN A 40 -44.25 -44.27 32.12
C ASN A 40 -44.55 -44.34 30.62
N ALA A 41 -43.47 -44.57 29.87
CA ALA A 41 -43.27 -45.78 29.04
C ALA A 41 -41.93 -45.70 28.30
N THR A 42 -41.05 -46.67 28.52
CA THR A 42 -39.86 -46.97 27.69
C THR A 42 -40.28 -47.59 26.36
N PRO A 43 -39.58 -47.25 25.27
CA PRO A 43 -39.12 -48.30 24.37
C PRO A 43 -37.58 -48.23 24.19
N GLU A 44 -37.03 -49.41 24.17
CA GLU A 44 -35.62 -49.72 23.91
C GLU A 44 -35.14 -49.25 22.55
N GLY A 45 -33.82 -48.88 22.49
CA GLY A 45 -33.00 -49.01 21.29
C GLY A 45 -32.82 -47.77 20.42
N ILE A 46 -32.15 -46.73 20.93
CA ILE A 46 -31.40 -45.82 20.07
C ILE A 46 -29.93 -45.92 20.49
N ILE A 47 -29.12 -46.49 19.60
CA ILE A 47 -27.65 -46.43 19.69
C ILE A 47 -27.28 -44.98 19.55
N SER A 48 -27.00 -44.33 20.66
CA SER A 48 -26.33 -43.03 20.70
C SER A 48 -24.92 -43.21 20.17
N LEU A 49 -24.71 -42.92 18.91
CA LEU A 49 -23.37 -42.57 18.41
C LEU A 49 -22.98 -41.27 19.13
N SER A 50 -22.30 -41.40 20.25
CA SER A 50 -21.54 -40.31 20.84
C SER A 50 -20.51 -39.89 19.79
N ALA A 51 -20.79 -38.79 19.10
CA ALA A 51 -19.75 -38.06 18.40
C ALA A 51 -18.69 -37.74 19.45
N GLY A 52 -17.59 -38.49 19.41
CA GLY A 52 -16.45 -38.24 20.30
C GLY A 52 -16.09 -36.77 20.17
N ALA A 53 -16.26 -36.02 21.24
CA ALA A 53 -15.73 -34.65 21.32
C ALA A 53 -14.25 -34.74 20.96
N ALA A 54 -13.87 -34.15 19.85
CA ALA A 54 -12.48 -34.06 19.45
C ALA A 54 -11.73 -33.41 20.62
N GLN A 55 -10.90 -34.18 21.31
CA GLN A 55 -10.12 -33.69 22.44
C GLN A 55 -9.19 -32.59 21.87
N THR A 56 -9.33 -31.38 22.35
CA THR A 56 -8.42 -30.26 22.03
C THR A 56 -7.02 -30.69 22.50
N PRO A 57 -6.01 -30.78 21.60
CA PRO A 57 -4.67 -31.09 22.00
C PRO A 57 -4.18 -30.06 23.02
N ALA A 58 -3.48 -30.49 24.07
CA ALA A 58 -2.92 -29.58 25.05
C ALA A 58 -1.96 -28.61 24.33
N GLU A 59 -1.94 -27.36 24.73
CA GLU A 59 -1.13 -26.29 24.10
C GLU A 59 0.37 -26.64 24.02
N ASN A 60 0.83 -27.59 24.83
CA ASN A 60 2.20 -28.11 24.90
C ASN A 60 2.42 -29.42 24.13
N ASP A 61 1.44 -29.93 23.34
CA ASP A 61 1.67 -31.09 22.48
C ASP A 61 2.70 -30.71 21.39
N PRO A 62 3.85 -31.43 21.28
CA PRO A 62 4.84 -31.16 20.22
C PRO A 62 4.26 -31.13 18.81
N ALA A 63 3.19 -31.86 18.54
CA ALA A 63 2.49 -31.85 17.25
C ALA A 63 1.76 -30.52 16.95
N THR A 64 1.58 -29.64 17.94
CA THR A 64 1.02 -28.30 17.73
C THR A 64 2.10 -27.26 17.39
N LEU A 65 3.38 -27.59 17.55
CA LEU A 65 4.48 -26.68 17.28
C LEU A 65 4.81 -26.66 15.77
N PRO A 66 4.85 -25.47 15.13
CA PRO A 66 5.20 -25.40 13.74
C PRO A 66 6.70 -25.57 13.51
N ARG A 67 7.07 -26.22 12.40
CA ARG A 67 8.45 -26.32 11.91
C ARG A 67 8.55 -25.69 10.53
N VAL A 68 9.71 -25.15 10.19
CA VAL A 68 9.94 -24.47 8.90
C VAL A 68 9.63 -25.38 7.71
N ASP A 69 10.02 -26.65 7.81
CA ASP A 69 9.79 -27.73 6.83
C ASP A 69 8.48 -28.50 7.04
N GLY A 70 7.67 -28.08 8.01
CA GLY A 70 6.41 -28.73 8.40
C GLY A 70 5.24 -28.45 7.43
N PRO A 71 4.06 -28.99 7.77
CA PRO A 71 2.86 -28.72 6.98
C PRO A 71 2.52 -27.24 6.96
N ARG A 72 1.74 -26.82 5.97
CA ARG A 72 1.42 -25.41 5.75
C ARG A 72 -0.07 -25.13 5.88
N ILE A 73 -0.38 -23.88 6.20
CA ILE A 73 -1.72 -23.29 6.09
C ILE A 73 -1.66 -22.16 5.05
N GLY A 74 -2.68 -22.04 4.20
CA GLY A 74 -2.72 -21.07 3.11
C GLY A 74 -3.90 -20.13 3.19
N ALA A 75 -3.68 -18.86 2.89
CA ALA A 75 -4.73 -17.84 2.82
C ALA A 75 -5.58 -17.99 1.56
N VAL A 76 -6.90 -18.02 1.73
CA VAL A 76 -7.89 -18.11 0.64
C VAL A 76 -8.73 -16.85 0.48
N GLN A 77 -8.50 -15.84 1.33
CA GLN A 77 -9.06 -14.49 1.23
C GLN A 77 -7.95 -13.44 1.12
N MET A 78 -8.29 -12.22 0.69
CA MET A 78 -7.33 -11.11 0.57
C MET A 78 -6.63 -10.79 1.89
N VAL A 79 -7.28 -11.05 3.02
CA VAL A 79 -6.73 -10.91 4.37
C VAL A 79 -7.11 -12.15 5.16
N ALA A 80 -6.13 -13.01 5.46
CA ALA A 80 -6.26 -14.14 6.38
C ALA A 80 -5.52 -13.80 7.68
N PRO A 81 -6.23 -13.42 8.75
CA PRO A 81 -5.61 -12.89 9.98
C PRO A 81 -4.75 -13.93 10.70
N ILE A 82 -3.68 -13.45 11.33
CA ILE A 82 -2.87 -14.19 12.30
C ILE A 82 -3.13 -13.56 13.67
N TYR A 83 -3.64 -14.35 14.59
CA TYR A 83 -4.07 -13.91 15.91
C TYR A 83 -3.00 -14.17 16.97
N GLU A 84 -2.96 -13.34 18.03
CA GLU A 84 -2.05 -13.53 19.17
C GLU A 84 -2.40 -14.81 19.97
N LYS A 85 -3.68 -15.15 20.03
CA LYS A 85 -4.22 -16.37 20.69
C LYS A 85 -5.14 -17.12 19.73
N ALA A 86 -5.45 -18.37 20.05
CA ALA A 86 -6.44 -19.18 19.34
C ALA A 86 -7.87 -18.70 19.62
N ASP A 87 -8.14 -17.42 19.31
CA ASP A 87 -9.41 -16.72 19.53
C ASP A 87 -9.51 -15.55 18.54
N ARG A 88 -10.57 -15.45 17.75
CA ARG A 88 -10.81 -14.37 16.79
C ARG A 88 -10.93 -12.98 17.43
N ARG A 89 -11.22 -12.90 18.72
CA ARG A 89 -11.30 -11.65 19.50
C ARG A 89 -9.95 -11.18 20.01
N SER A 90 -8.93 -12.02 19.94
CA SER A 90 -7.58 -11.63 20.35
C SER A 90 -6.95 -10.63 19.37
N ALA A 91 -5.85 -10.01 19.78
CA ALA A 91 -5.12 -9.08 18.92
C ALA A 91 -4.66 -9.77 17.63
N LYS A 92 -4.71 -9.05 16.52
CA LYS A 92 -4.16 -9.50 15.24
C LYS A 92 -2.69 -9.11 15.17
N LEU A 93 -1.82 -10.08 15.00
CA LEU A 93 -0.38 -9.86 14.84
C LEU A 93 -0.01 -9.44 13.43
N GLY A 94 -0.82 -9.83 12.45
CA GLY A 94 -0.62 -9.58 11.03
C GLY A 94 -1.55 -10.45 10.18
N TYR A 95 -1.18 -10.68 8.94
CA TYR A 95 -1.99 -11.51 8.05
C TYR A 95 -1.20 -12.09 6.88
N LEU A 96 -1.72 -13.18 6.32
CA LEU A 96 -1.37 -13.66 4.98
C LEU A 96 -2.36 -13.12 3.96
N ARG A 97 -1.86 -12.88 2.75
CA ARG A 97 -2.69 -12.53 1.59
C ARG A 97 -3.06 -13.76 0.79
N ALA A 98 -4.20 -13.75 0.10
CA ALA A 98 -4.68 -14.83 -0.76
C ALA A 98 -3.55 -15.46 -1.59
N GLY A 99 -3.48 -16.79 -1.53
CA GLY A 99 -2.42 -17.59 -2.08
C GLY A 99 -1.15 -17.66 -1.19
N GLY A 100 -0.93 -16.78 -0.17
CA GLY A 100 0.17 -16.85 0.82
C GLY A 100 0.05 -18.07 1.70
N THR A 101 1.18 -18.62 2.15
CA THR A 101 1.21 -19.77 3.04
C THR A 101 2.23 -19.59 4.17
N ALA A 102 1.93 -20.16 5.34
CA ALA A 102 2.86 -20.20 6.48
C ALA A 102 3.04 -21.64 6.99
N PRO A 103 4.20 -22.00 7.55
CA PRO A 103 4.37 -23.25 8.26
C PRO A 103 3.44 -23.31 9.49
N ARG A 104 2.82 -24.46 9.75
CA ARG A 104 1.90 -24.70 10.87
C ARG A 104 2.27 -25.95 11.66
N GLY A 105 1.73 -26.05 12.87
CA GLY A 105 1.72 -27.31 13.62
C GLY A 105 0.96 -28.42 12.87
N GLU A 106 1.27 -29.66 13.13
CA GLU A 106 0.60 -30.81 12.52
C GLU A 106 -0.88 -30.90 12.97
N LYS A 107 -1.14 -30.61 14.27
CA LYS A 107 -2.46 -30.60 14.86
C LYS A 107 -2.92 -29.19 15.25
N PRO A 108 -4.23 -28.93 15.24
CA PRO A 108 -4.78 -27.70 15.78
C PRO A 108 -4.64 -27.66 17.31
N VAL A 109 -4.62 -26.46 17.88
CA VAL A 109 -4.58 -26.24 19.34
C VAL A 109 -5.96 -26.07 19.96
N SER A 110 -6.93 -25.56 19.19
CA SER A 110 -8.32 -25.35 19.63
C SER A 110 -9.27 -25.39 18.43
N PHE A 111 -10.53 -25.69 18.68
CA PHE A 111 -11.64 -25.58 17.75
C PHE A 111 -12.67 -24.52 18.19
N ASP A 112 -12.39 -23.77 19.25
CA ASP A 112 -13.29 -22.73 19.75
C ASP A 112 -13.46 -21.65 18.68
N ASP A 113 -14.69 -21.33 18.30
CA ASP A 113 -15.09 -20.38 17.26
C ASP A 113 -14.46 -20.60 15.85
N CYS A 114 -13.82 -21.76 15.60
CA CYS A 114 -13.15 -22.12 14.36
C CYS A 114 -13.34 -23.60 14.00
N GLN A 115 -14.22 -23.90 13.04
CA GLN A 115 -14.59 -25.29 12.69
C GLN A 115 -13.41 -26.13 12.20
N GLY A 116 -12.49 -25.53 11.42
CA GLY A 116 -11.28 -26.21 10.92
C GLY A 116 -10.12 -26.24 11.89
N GLY A 117 -10.27 -25.61 13.07
CA GLY A 117 -9.27 -25.52 14.12
C GLY A 117 -8.26 -24.40 13.95
N TYR A 118 -7.74 -23.94 15.09
CA TYR A 118 -6.63 -22.99 15.15
C TYR A 118 -5.30 -23.70 15.09
N TYR A 119 -4.47 -23.32 14.16
CA TYR A 119 -3.11 -23.83 14.03
C TYR A 119 -2.12 -22.74 14.45
N ARG A 120 -1.13 -23.13 15.29
CA ARG A 120 0.02 -22.28 15.56
C ARG A 120 0.85 -22.14 14.28
N VAL A 121 1.32 -20.94 13.97
CA VAL A 121 2.06 -20.63 12.73
C VAL A 121 3.40 -19.94 13.02
N LEU A 122 4.35 -20.04 12.10
CA LEU A 122 5.62 -19.29 12.19
C LEU A 122 5.48 -17.86 11.66
N PRO A 123 6.27 -16.91 12.24
CA PRO A 123 7.16 -17.12 13.41
C PRO A 123 6.39 -17.06 14.74
N ALA A 124 5.13 -16.59 14.74
CA ALA A 124 4.30 -16.45 15.92
C ALA A 124 2.81 -16.46 15.56
N GLY A 125 1.95 -16.72 16.54
CA GLY A 125 0.49 -16.57 16.44
C GLY A 125 -0.25 -17.79 15.94
N TYR A 126 -1.53 -17.57 15.66
CA TYR A 126 -2.48 -18.62 15.33
C TYR A 126 -3.34 -18.23 14.13
N MET A 127 -3.60 -19.18 13.24
CA MET A 127 -4.53 -19.02 12.13
C MET A 127 -5.68 -20.02 12.25
N CYS A 128 -6.89 -19.56 11.96
CA CYS A 128 -8.07 -20.40 11.88
C CYS A 128 -8.20 -20.99 10.46
N ALA A 129 -8.26 -22.32 10.35
CA ALA A 129 -8.49 -23.02 9.08
C ALA A 129 -9.99 -23.10 8.78
N ASP A 130 -10.58 -21.99 8.32
CA ASP A 130 -11.99 -21.84 8.01
C ASP A 130 -12.16 -20.95 6.75
N SER A 131 -13.04 -19.95 6.77
CA SER A 131 -13.37 -19.07 5.64
C SER A 131 -12.17 -18.34 5.03
N ASP A 132 -11.17 -18.01 5.84
CA ASP A 132 -10.05 -17.13 5.44
C ASP A 132 -8.79 -17.91 5.09
N ALA A 133 -8.62 -19.12 5.63
CA ALA A 133 -7.45 -19.97 5.40
C ALA A 133 -7.80 -21.45 5.32
N THR A 134 -6.93 -22.24 4.69
CA THR A 134 -7.11 -23.68 4.50
C THR A 134 -5.82 -24.45 4.74
N ILE A 135 -5.94 -25.68 5.20
CA ILE A 135 -4.84 -26.65 5.27
C ILE A 135 -4.73 -27.51 4.00
N ASP A 136 -5.71 -27.42 3.10
CA ASP A 136 -5.65 -28.08 1.79
C ASP A 136 -4.79 -27.27 0.81
N MET A 137 -3.57 -27.72 0.57
CA MET A 137 -2.63 -27.07 -0.37
C MET A 137 -3.06 -27.22 -1.85
N GLN A 138 -4.06 -28.07 -2.15
CA GLN A 138 -4.65 -28.19 -3.49
C GLN A 138 -5.84 -27.24 -3.70
N HIS A 139 -6.18 -26.43 -2.69
CA HIS A 139 -7.28 -25.48 -2.79
C HIS A 139 -7.12 -24.57 -4.03
N PRO A 140 -8.20 -24.35 -4.83
CA PRO A 140 -8.14 -23.63 -6.10
C PRO A 140 -7.48 -22.24 -6.02
N ILE A 141 -7.69 -21.49 -4.93
CA ILE A 141 -7.08 -20.17 -4.71
C ILE A 141 -5.55 -20.28 -4.58
N LEU A 142 -5.04 -21.24 -3.82
CA LEU A 142 -3.59 -21.42 -3.62
C LEU A 142 -2.90 -21.83 -4.92
N ARG A 143 -3.58 -22.64 -5.75
CA ARG A 143 -3.08 -23.04 -7.07
C ARG A 143 -3.15 -21.94 -8.12
N ALA A 144 -4.12 -21.03 -8.01
CA ALA A 144 -4.31 -19.94 -8.97
C ALA A 144 -3.42 -18.72 -8.65
N LEU A 145 -3.29 -18.36 -7.38
CA LEU A 145 -2.57 -17.16 -6.95
C LEU A 145 -1.17 -17.55 -6.45
N THR A 146 -0.30 -17.93 -7.36
CA THR A 146 1.09 -18.31 -7.05
C THR A 146 2.05 -17.13 -7.00
N ARG A 147 1.75 -16.03 -7.71
CA ARG A 147 2.62 -14.84 -7.75
C ARG A 147 2.54 -14.06 -6.44
N ARG A 148 3.71 -13.86 -5.84
CA ARG A 148 3.90 -13.09 -4.61
C ARG A 148 4.45 -11.70 -4.94
N PRO A 149 4.33 -10.72 -4.02
CA PRO A 149 5.06 -9.47 -4.14
C PRO A 149 6.57 -9.77 -4.16
N ASP A 150 7.28 -9.12 -5.08
CA ASP A 150 8.74 -9.20 -5.14
C ASP A 150 9.34 -8.17 -4.17
N LEU A 151 9.72 -8.64 -2.98
CA LEU A 151 10.27 -7.77 -1.93
C LEU A 151 11.68 -7.26 -2.26
N SER A 152 12.34 -7.79 -3.28
CA SER A 152 13.65 -7.31 -3.73
C SER A 152 13.55 -6.03 -4.56
N LYS A 153 12.36 -5.72 -5.10
CA LYS A 153 12.14 -4.59 -5.99
C LYS A 153 11.46 -3.41 -5.29
N PRO A 154 11.73 -2.16 -5.70
CA PRO A 154 11.02 -0.99 -5.22
C PRO A 154 9.51 -1.07 -5.43
N MET A 155 9.11 -1.65 -6.56
CA MET A 155 7.71 -1.92 -6.92
C MET A 155 7.45 -3.42 -6.82
N PRO A 156 6.75 -3.89 -5.76
CA PRO A 156 6.59 -5.34 -5.51
C PRO A 156 5.70 -6.05 -6.53
N TYR A 157 4.95 -5.29 -7.32
CA TYR A 157 4.17 -5.74 -8.47
C TYR A 157 4.39 -4.81 -9.67
N PRO A 158 4.10 -5.22 -10.90
CA PRO A 158 3.81 -4.31 -12.00
C PRO A 158 2.59 -3.45 -11.71
N TYR A 159 2.65 -2.16 -12.05
CA TYR A 159 1.56 -1.21 -11.80
C TYR A 159 1.08 -0.55 -13.07
N ALA A 160 -0.21 -0.20 -13.09
CA ALA A 160 -0.78 0.61 -14.16
C ALA A 160 -1.88 1.54 -13.63
N PHE A 161 -2.10 2.65 -14.34
CA PHE A 161 -3.20 3.58 -14.07
C PHE A 161 -4.30 3.45 -15.12
N VAL A 162 -5.54 3.52 -14.66
CA VAL A 162 -6.71 3.50 -15.54
C VAL A 162 -6.79 4.82 -16.31
N ARG A 163 -6.63 4.79 -17.64
CA ARG A 163 -6.72 5.96 -18.53
C ARG A 163 -8.12 6.23 -19.05
N ALA A 164 -8.95 5.21 -19.13
CA ALA A 164 -10.36 5.30 -19.53
C ALA A 164 -11.16 4.38 -18.61
N ILE A 165 -12.37 4.80 -18.20
CA ILE A 165 -13.25 3.98 -17.36
C ILE A 165 -13.22 2.54 -17.86
N ALA A 166 -12.83 1.63 -16.98
CA ALA A 166 -12.58 0.23 -17.31
C ALA A 166 -13.56 -0.69 -16.56
N PRO A 167 -14.12 -1.70 -17.20
CA PRO A 167 -14.82 -2.76 -16.48
C PRO A 167 -13.80 -3.57 -15.66
N ASN A 168 -14.21 -3.96 -14.47
CA ASN A 168 -13.48 -4.88 -13.62
C ASN A 168 -14.12 -6.26 -13.77
N TYR A 169 -13.66 -7.04 -14.75
CA TYR A 169 -14.27 -8.30 -15.09
C TYR A 169 -14.02 -9.35 -14.02
N TYR A 170 -15.07 -10.04 -13.64
CA TYR A 170 -15.02 -11.12 -12.67
C TYR A 170 -14.53 -12.45 -13.28
N ARG A 171 -14.73 -12.63 -14.57
CA ARG A 171 -14.26 -13.75 -15.38
C ARG A 171 -13.86 -13.27 -16.78
N MET A 172 -13.24 -14.13 -17.58
CA MET A 172 -12.91 -13.80 -18.98
C MET A 172 -14.20 -13.47 -19.75
N PRO A 173 -14.31 -12.25 -20.33
CA PRO A 173 -15.51 -11.84 -21.05
C PRO A 173 -15.47 -12.31 -22.51
N LEU A 174 -16.60 -12.74 -23.05
CA LEU A 174 -16.80 -12.93 -24.48
C LEU A 174 -16.89 -11.57 -25.19
N MET A 175 -16.62 -11.52 -26.50
CA MET A 175 -16.66 -10.26 -27.27
C MET A 175 -18.00 -9.53 -27.17
N LYS A 176 -19.13 -10.27 -27.19
CA LYS A 176 -20.49 -9.71 -26.98
C LYS A 176 -20.64 -9.02 -25.63
N GLU A 177 -20.01 -9.57 -24.59
CA GLU A 177 -20.06 -9.02 -23.24
C GLU A 177 -19.16 -7.78 -23.12
N GLN A 178 -18.00 -7.79 -23.79
CA GLN A 178 -17.15 -6.61 -23.87
C GLN A 178 -17.89 -5.44 -24.54
N LEU A 179 -18.61 -5.67 -25.65
CA LEU A 179 -19.43 -4.66 -26.29
C LEU A 179 -20.55 -4.13 -25.39
N GLN A 180 -21.14 -4.98 -24.56
CA GLN A 180 -22.20 -4.61 -23.60
C GLN A 180 -21.68 -3.77 -22.44
N TYR A 181 -20.53 -4.13 -21.87
CA TYR A 181 -20.04 -3.51 -20.62
C TYR A 181 -19.03 -2.37 -20.83
N GLU A 182 -18.45 -2.22 -22.03
CA GLU A 182 -17.51 -1.16 -22.36
C GLU A 182 -18.16 -0.10 -23.26
N MET A 183 -18.42 1.07 -22.69
CA MET A 183 -18.96 2.19 -23.47
C MET A 183 -18.08 2.53 -24.68
N SER A 184 -18.68 2.62 -25.86
CA SER A 184 -18.02 3.02 -27.12
C SER A 184 -16.75 2.19 -27.41
N LEU A 185 -16.77 0.87 -27.16
CA LEU A 185 -15.61 0.00 -27.29
C LEU A 185 -14.93 0.13 -28.64
N GLU A 186 -15.67 0.06 -29.75
CA GLU A 186 -15.11 0.16 -31.09
C GLU A 186 -14.38 1.49 -31.33
N ARG A 187 -14.97 2.61 -30.89
CA ARG A 187 -14.33 3.93 -30.96
C ARG A 187 -13.04 3.95 -30.13
N HIS A 188 -13.08 3.39 -28.93
CA HIS A 188 -11.92 3.28 -28.06
C HIS A 188 -10.80 2.46 -28.73
N LEU A 189 -11.12 1.29 -29.31
CA LEU A 189 -10.13 0.43 -29.97
C LEU A 189 -9.51 1.10 -31.20
N ARG A 190 -10.30 1.80 -32.03
CA ARG A 190 -9.74 2.61 -33.13
C ARG A 190 -8.77 3.68 -32.65
N SER A 191 -9.11 4.39 -31.58
CA SER A 191 -8.23 5.39 -30.97
C SER A 191 -6.98 4.75 -30.35
N TYR A 192 -7.14 3.62 -29.67
CA TYR A 192 -6.02 2.89 -29.08
C TYR A 192 -5.04 2.42 -30.15
N LYS A 193 -5.51 1.78 -31.23
CA LYS A 193 -4.67 1.35 -32.34
C LYS A 193 -3.83 2.49 -32.94
N LYS A 194 -4.44 3.68 -33.08
CA LYS A 194 -3.78 4.89 -33.59
C LYS A 194 -2.74 5.46 -32.62
N LEU A 195 -3.04 5.44 -31.33
CA LEU A 195 -2.28 6.15 -30.30
C LEU A 195 -1.52 5.20 -29.36
N LYS A 196 -1.49 3.88 -29.62
CA LYS A 196 -0.93 2.86 -28.74
C LYS A 196 0.45 3.24 -28.21
N LYS A 197 1.41 3.56 -29.09
CA LYS A 197 2.78 3.90 -28.71
C LYS A 197 2.81 5.03 -27.65
N LYS A 198 2.08 6.13 -27.90
CA LYS A 198 1.97 7.24 -26.95
C LYS A 198 1.23 6.86 -25.66
N TRP A 199 0.22 6.00 -25.77
CA TRP A 199 -0.59 5.62 -24.63
C TRP A 199 0.08 4.60 -23.72
N ASP A 200 0.93 3.75 -24.27
CA ASP A 200 1.66 2.73 -23.52
C ASP A 200 3.03 3.25 -23.02
N GLU A 201 3.37 4.51 -23.31
CA GLU A 201 4.52 5.19 -22.73
C GLU A 201 4.46 5.13 -21.21
N ILE A 202 5.55 4.70 -20.60
CA ILE A 202 5.66 4.60 -19.14
C ILE A 202 5.48 5.97 -18.52
N LYS A 203 4.60 6.05 -17.51
CA LYS A 203 4.19 7.32 -16.91
C LYS A 203 5.30 8.02 -16.14
N VAL A 204 6.08 7.25 -15.41
CA VAL A 204 7.23 7.70 -14.61
C VAL A 204 8.43 6.86 -15.05
N GLY A 205 9.63 7.31 -14.82
CA GLY A 205 10.85 6.63 -15.25
C GLY A 205 10.94 5.15 -14.87
N ALA A 206 11.89 4.43 -15.42
CA ALA A 206 12.13 3.04 -15.08
C ALA A 206 12.62 2.93 -13.63
N ASN A 207 11.98 2.08 -12.83
CA ASN A 207 12.35 1.84 -11.45
C ASN A 207 13.17 0.54 -11.31
N ASP A 208 14.20 0.41 -12.16
CA ASP A 208 15.09 -0.74 -12.22
C ASP A 208 16.49 -0.38 -11.66
N VAL A 209 16.54 0.47 -10.63
CA VAL A 209 17.78 0.79 -9.91
C VAL A 209 18.21 -0.45 -9.12
N PRO A 210 19.46 -0.91 -9.25
CA PRO A 210 19.96 -2.02 -8.45
C PRO A 210 19.92 -1.68 -6.96
N LEU A 211 19.41 -2.63 -6.15
CA LEU A 211 19.28 -2.46 -4.71
C LEU A 211 20.06 -3.54 -3.97
N ASP A 212 20.65 -3.19 -2.84
CA ASP A 212 21.16 -4.17 -1.87
C ASP A 212 20.01 -4.79 -1.02
N ALA A 213 20.35 -5.76 -0.19
CA ALA A 213 19.40 -6.43 0.70
C ALA A 213 18.70 -5.47 1.67
N GLN A 214 19.35 -4.36 2.00
CA GLN A 214 18.84 -3.31 2.89
C GLN A 214 18.00 -2.27 2.15
N GLY A 215 17.82 -2.41 0.83
CA GLY A 215 17.03 -1.50 0.00
C GLY A 215 17.74 -0.21 -0.40
N ASN A 216 19.08 -0.13 -0.26
CA ASN A 216 19.84 1.00 -0.76
C ASN A 216 20.09 0.85 -2.26
N ALA A 217 20.09 1.97 -3.00
CA ALA A 217 20.54 1.99 -4.37
C ALA A 217 22.06 1.70 -4.46
N THR A 218 22.44 0.74 -5.30
CA THR A 218 23.84 0.31 -5.47
C THR A 218 24.48 0.81 -6.75
N GLY A 219 23.72 1.47 -7.61
CA GLY A 219 24.18 2.06 -8.86
C GLY A 219 23.14 2.93 -9.53
N ASP A 220 23.50 3.52 -10.64
CA ASP A 220 22.58 4.31 -11.46
C ASP A 220 21.53 3.42 -12.13
N PRO A 221 20.31 3.93 -12.38
CA PRO A 221 19.35 3.20 -13.17
C PRO A 221 19.87 2.97 -14.59
N PRO A 222 19.49 1.85 -15.23
CA PRO A 222 19.83 1.62 -16.61
C PRO A 222 19.31 2.75 -17.50
N ALA A 223 20.06 3.09 -18.53
CA ALA A 223 19.71 4.16 -19.47
C ALA A 223 18.40 3.82 -20.20
N GLY A 224 17.36 4.60 -19.94
CA GLY A 224 16.04 4.47 -20.55
C GLY A 224 15.21 3.30 -19.99
N PRO A 225 13.89 3.27 -20.27
CA PRO A 225 13.05 2.13 -19.93
C PRO A 225 13.43 0.94 -20.83
N PRO A 226 13.49 -0.30 -20.28
CA PRO A 226 13.69 -1.48 -21.10
C PRO A 226 12.55 -1.61 -22.12
N GLU A 227 12.87 -2.05 -23.32
CA GLU A 227 11.85 -2.43 -24.30
C GLU A 227 11.12 -3.67 -23.77
N LEU A 228 9.84 -3.50 -23.45
CA LEU A 228 8.96 -4.56 -22.96
C LEU A 228 7.94 -4.90 -24.04
N GLY A 229 7.68 -6.18 -24.22
CA GLY A 229 6.56 -6.66 -25.02
C GLY A 229 5.21 -6.27 -24.41
N ASP A 230 4.14 -6.40 -25.21
CA ASP A 230 2.78 -6.06 -24.79
C ASP A 230 2.31 -6.86 -23.54
N SER A 231 2.88 -8.02 -23.29
CA SER A 231 2.59 -8.85 -22.13
C SER A 231 3.33 -8.33 -20.89
N GLU A 232 4.65 -8.20 -20.99
CA GLU A 232 5.52 -7.82 -19.87
C GLU A 232 5.23 -6.42 -19.37
N LEU A 233 4.81 -5.52 -20.27
CA LEU A 233 4.45 -4.13 -19.94
C LEU A 233 3.38 -4.03 -18.84
N TYR A 234 2.53 -5.05 -18.73
CA TYR A 234 1.46 -5.14 -17.72
C TYR A 234 1.62 -6.35 -16.80
N GLY A 235 2.81 -6.93 -16.72
CA GLY A 235 3.15 -7.95 -15.75
C GLY A 235 2.95 -9.40 -16.20
N GLY A 236 2.68 -9.64 -17.47
CA GLY A 236 2.65 -10.99 -18.03
C GLY A 236 4.03 -11.57 -18.22
N ASN A 237 4.09 -12.86 -18.46
CA ASN A 237 5.31 -13.65 -18.69
C ASN A 237 5.58 -13.97 -20.18
N GLY A 238 4.86 -13.31 -21.08
CA GLY A 238 4.91 -13.59 -22.52
C GLY A 238 4.00 -14.73 -22.98
N SER A 239 3.42 -15.51 -22.07
CA SER A 239 2.39 -16.48 -22.42
C SER A 239 1.06 -15.77 -22.65
N ASP A 240 0.40 -16.10 -23.77
CA ASP A 240 -0.95 -15.60 -24.07
C ASP A 240 -2.04 -16.58 -23.63
N GLU A 241 -1.66 -17.68 -23.00
CA GLU A 241 -2.59 -18.74 -22.62
C GLU A 241 -3.48 -18.31 -21.43
N ILE A 242 -4.78 -18.42 -21.62
CA ILE A 242 -5.75 -18.21 -20.54
C ILE A 242 -5.53 -19.29 -19.48
N PRO A 243 -5.28 -18.93 -18.21
CA PRO A 243 -5.07 -19.91 -17.16
C PRO A 243 -6.33 -20.75 -16.92
N TRP A 244 -6.13 -21.96 -16.40
CA TRP A 244 -7.20 -22.95 -16.16
C TRP A 244 -8.39 -22.35 -15.39
N PHE A 245 -8.13 -21.48 -14.43
CA PHE A 245 -9.18 -20.93 -13.55
C PHE A 245 -10.07 -19.86 -14.20
N PHE A 246 -9.76 -19.45 -15.43
CA PHE A 246 -10.59 -18.58 -16.27
C PHE A 246 -11.09 -19.28 -17.55
N LYS A 247 -10.68 -20.53 -17.82
CA LYS A 247 -11.16 -21.30 -18.97
C LYS A 247 -12.63 -21.74 -18.74
N GLY A 248 -13.53 -21.40 -19.68
CA GLY A 248 -14.95 -21.73 -19.56
C GLY A 248 -15.73 -20.97 -18.48
N GLY A 249 -15.17 -19.89 -17.97
CA GLY A 249 -15.73 -19.07 -16.89
C GLY A 249 -14.77 -18.95 -15.72
N ARG A 250 -15.26 -18.54 -14.53
CA ARG A 250 -14.46 -18.47 -13.32
C ARG A 250 -14.55 -19.80 -12.54
N GLN A 251 -13.40 -20.43 -12.31
CA GLN A 251 -13.30 -21.70 -11.58
C GLN A 251 -12.69 -21.55 -10.17
N ILE A 252 -12.49 -20.33 -9.72
CA ILE A 252 -11.99 -20.05 -8.35
C ILE A 252 -13.02 -19.24 -7.56
N PRO A 253 -13.10 -19.42 -6.25
CA PRO A 253 -13.97 -18.63 -5.38
C PRO A 253 -13.65 -17.13 -5.45
N ASN A 254 -14.60 -16.29 -5.04
CA ASN A 254 -14.35 -14.89 -4.82
C ASN A 254 -13.50 -14.70 -3.56
N ILE A 255 -12.40 -13.93 -3.68
CA ILE A 255 -11.43 -13.69 -2.58
C ILE A 255 -11.61 -12.34 -1.92
N SER A 256 -12.54 -11.51 -2.39
CA SER A 256 -12.84 -10.21 -1.77
C SER A 256 -14.02 -10.35 -0.81
N SER A 257 -14.08 -9.45 0.16
CA SER A 257 -15.19 -9.37 1.13
C SER A 257 -16.57 -9.14 0.49
N PHE A 258 -16.61 -8.63 -0.75
CA PHE A 258 -17.87 -8.47 -1.49
C PHE A 258 -18.32 -9.79 -2.10
N LYS A 259 -19.54 -10.20 -1.78
CA LYS A 259 -20.17 -11.35 -2.43
C LYS A 259 -20.49 -11.01 -3.88
N VAL A 260 -19.83 -11.68 -4.81
CA VAL A 260 -20.07 -11.54 -6.26
C VAL A 260 -20.84 -12.76 -6.74
N PRO A 261 -22.04 -12.60 -7.33
CA PRO A 261 -22.79 -13.72 -7.89
C PRO A 261 -21.97 -14.45 -8.96
N GLY A 262 -22.07 -15.80 -9.00
CA GLY A 262 -21.31 -16.62 -9.97
C GLY A 262 -21.60 -16.31 -11.45
N TYR A 263 -22.78 -15.76 -11.75
CA TYR A 263 -23.15 -15.32 -13.09
C TYR A 263 -22.61 -13.92 -13.46
N ALA A 264 -22.03 -13.19 -12.50
CA ALA A 264 -21.55 -11.85 -12.74
C ALA A 264 -20.42 -11.83 -13.78
N ILE A 265 -20.45 -10.85 -14.67
CA ILE A 265 -19.43 -10.62 -15.70
C ILE A 265 -18.47 -9.54 -15.22
N ILE A 266 -19.01 -8.45 -14.67
CA ILE A 266 -18.22 -7.37 -14.04
C ILE A 266 -18.60 -7.24 -12.56
N THR A 267 -17.65 -6.80 -11.75
CA THR A 267 -17.91 -6.46 -10.33
C THR A 267 -18.27 -4.99 -10.18
N ASN A 268 -17.55 -4.12 -10.88
CA ASN A 268 -17.74 -2.67 -10.90
C ASN A 268 -17.07 -2.07 -12.14
N ARG A 269 -17.14 -0.77 -12.26
CA ARG A 269 -16.32 0.01 -13.20
C ARG A 269 -15.28 0.80 -12.44
N ILE A 270 -14.03 0.68 -12.88
CA ILE A 270 -12.89 1.37 -12.28
C ILE A 270 -12.79 2.76 -12.92
N ALA A 271 -12.70 3.78 -12.07
CA ALA A 271 -12.62 5.17 -12.49
C ALA A 271 -11.27 5.49 -13.16
N ARG A 272 -11.23 6.58 -13.92
CA ARG A 272 -9.96 7.11 -14.46
C ARG A 272 -9.05 7.52 -13.31
N LYS A 273 -7.75 7.35 -13.52
CA LYS A 273 -6.66 7.64 -12.57
C LYS A 273 -6.54 6.63 -11.41
N ALA A 274 -7.45 5.66 -11.28
CA ALA A 274 -7.23 4.58 -10.32
C ALA A 274 -5.92 3.83 -10.63
N GLY A 275 -5.17 3.49 -9.59
CA GLY A 275 -3.94 2.69 -9.67
C GLY A 275 -4.24 1.23 -9.38
N LEU A 276 -3.62 0.34 -10.13
CA LEU A 276 -3.79 -1.12 -10.02
C LEU A 276 -2.45 -1.81 -9.97
N ALA A 277 -2.30 -2.78 -9.08
CA ALA A 277 -1.23 -3.76 -9.12
C ALA A 277 -1.67 -4.97 -9.96
N LEU A 278 -0.77 -5.46 -10.79
CA LEU A 278 -1.05 -6.51 -11.77
C LEU A 278 -0.15 -7.70 -11.51
N ILE A 279 -0.65 -8.89 -11.81
CA ILE A 279 0.10 -10.13 -11.57
C ILE A 279 0.30 -10.97 -12.84
N ASP A 280 -0.51 -10.77 -13.87
CA ASP A 280 -0.35 -11.47 -15.15
C ASP A 280 -1.17 -10.81 -16.27
N THR A 281 -1.00 -11.28 -17.53
CA THR A 281 -1.82 -10.89 -18.68
C THR A 281 -2.15 -12.06 -19.57
N PHE A 282 -3.31 -12.03 -20.21
CA PHE A 282 -3.80 -13.08 -21.11
C PHE A 282 -4.47 -12.49 -22.35
N MET A 283 -4.44 -13.24 -23.44
CA MET A 283 -5.23 -12.93 -24.63
C MET A 283 -6.65 -13.48 -24.45
N GLY A 284 -7.62 -12.60 -24.51
CA GLY A 284 -9.03 -12.95 -24.45
C GLY A 284 -9.70 -12.92 -25.82
N ASP A 285 -11.02 -13.09 -25.81
CA ASP A 285 -11.84 -13.07 -27.02
C ASP A 285 -11.71 -11.73 -27.77
N GLY A 286 -11.75 -11.80 -29.10
CA GLY A 286 -11.56 -10.65 -29.99
C GLY A 286 -10.09 -10.18 -30.09
N GLY A 287 -9.11 -11.00 -29.71
CA GLY A 287 -7.68 -10.68 -29.81
C GLY A 287 -7.26 -9.54 -28.88
N ARG A 288 -7.92 -9.40 -27.74
CA ARG A 288 -7.63 -8.34 -26.74
C ARG A 288 -6.88 -8.92 -25.55
N ARG A 289 -5.89 -8.17 -25.08
CA ARG A 289 -5.15 -8.51 -23.87
C ARG A 289 -5.86 -7.97 -22.63
N PHE A 290 -5.89 -8.81 -21.59
CA PHE A 290 -6.43 -8.47 -20.28
C PHE A 290 -5.33 -8.65 -19.22
N ALA A 291 -5.17 -7.66 -18.35
CA ALA A 291 -4.31 -7.75 -17.19
C ALA A 291 -5.10 -8.30 -15.99
N MET A 292 -4.49 -9.20 -15.25
CA MET A 292 -5.04 -9.75 -14.02
C MET A 292 -4.54 -8.94 -12.81
N THR A 293 -5.48 -8.47 -12.00
CA THR A 293 -5.21 -7.78 -10.74
C THR A 293 -4.92 -8.79 -9.62
N THR A 294 -4.34 -8.33 -8.53
CA THR A 294 -3.98 -9.15 -7.35
C THR A 294 -5.18 -9.82 -6.69
N ASP A 295 -6.40 -9.33 -6.90
CA ASP A 295 -7.65 -9.95 -6.46
C ASP A 295 -8.29 -10.86 -7.52
N ALA A 296 -7.50 -11.31 -8.50
CA ALA A 296 -7.89 -12.20 -9.58
C ALA A 296 -9.08 -11.70 -10.38
N ARG A 297 -9.04 -10.44 -10.80
CA ARG A 297 -9.98 -9.83 -11.73
C ARG A 297 -9.26 -9.38 -12.98
N LEU A 298 -9.99 -9.13 -14.04
CA LEU A 298 -9.42 -8.83 -15.35
C LEU A 298 -9.80 -7.41 -15.78
N VAL A 299 -8.80 -6.68 -16.26
CA VAL A 299 -8.97 -5.32 -16.80
C VAL A 299 -8.34 -5.26 -18.19
N PRO A 300 -9.03 -4.74 -19.23
CA PRO A 300 -8.46 -4.64 -20.56
C PRO A 300 -7.22 -3.73 -20.56
N THR A 301 -6.08 -4.22 -21.07
CA THR A 301 -4.82 -3.43 -21.09
C THR A 301 -4.96 -2.15 -21.89
N SER A 302 -5.78 -2.13 -22.94
CA SER A 302 -6.08 -0.91 -23.71
C SER A 302 -6.71 0.22 -22.87
N LYS A 303 -7.24 -0.08 -21.70
CA LYS A 303 -7.77 0.90 -20.72
C LYS A 303 -6.72 1.33 -19.70
N LEU A 304 -5.52 0.76 -19.74
CA LEU A 304 -4.47 0.98 -18.76
C LEU A 304 -3.30 1.79 -19.34
N LYS A 305 -2.60 2.52 -18.49
CA LYS A 305 -1.31 3.14 -18.74
C LYS A 305 -0.32 2.55 -17.74
N PRO A 306 0.79 1.93 -18.20
CA PRO A 306 1.76 1.34 -17.30
C PRO A 306 2.48 2.41 -16.45
N ALA A 307 2.94 2.02 -15.26
CA ALA A 307 3.71 2.87 -14.35
C ALA A 307 4.83 2.05 -13.70
N ARG A 308 6.01 2.68 -13.57
CA ARG A 308 7.17 2.06 -12.94
C ARG A 308 7.67 2.79 -11.70
N GLY A 309 7.06 3.93 -11.36
CA GLY A 309 7.52 4.76 -10.26
C GLY A 309 8.75 5.59 -10.61
N SER A 310 9.24 6.35 -9.63
CA SER A 310 10.40 7.21 -9.72
C SER A 310 11.70 6.44 -9.54
N THR A 311 12.77 6.89 -10.18
CA THR A 311 14.15 6.45 -9.90
C THR A 311 14.82 7.29 -8.83
N PHE A 312 14.17 8.34 -8.34
CA PHE A 312 14.66 9.14 -7.23
C PHE A 312 14.94 8.28 -6.00
N HIS A 313 16.03 8.56 -5.32
CA HIS A 313 16.37 7.98 -4.03
C HIS A 313 17.18 8.95 -3.17
N GLY A 314 17.09 8.78 -1.87
CA GLY A 314 17.87 9.49 -0.88
C GLY A 314 19.33 9.02 -0.81
N VAL A 315 20.02 9.44 0.24
CA VAL A 315 21.44 9.15 0.45
C VAL A 315 21.67 8.38 1.76
N ASP A 316 22.57 7.41 1.69
CA ASP A 316 23.07 6.66 2.83
C ASP A 316 24.14 7.49 3.55
N MET A 317 23.82 7.96 4.76
CA MET A 317 24.69 8.82 5.56
C MET A 317 25.96 8.09 6.02
N THR A 318 25.97 6.75 6.01
CA THR A 318 27.16 5.96 6.35
C THR A 318 28.23 5.97 5.25
N LYS A 319 27.88 6.48 4.06
CA LYS A 319 28.74 6.57 2.88
C LYS A 319 29.35 7.96 2.66
N GLY A 320 29.60 8.69 3.75
CA GLY A 320 30.31 9.99 3.70
C GLY A 320 29.42 11.21 3.45
N TRP A 321 28.10 11.04 3.45
CA TRP A 321 27.16 12.15 3.46
C TRP A 321 27.01 12.74 4.86
N GLU A 322 26.84 14.06 4.94
CA GLU A 322 26.68 14.80 6.19
C GLU A 322 25.52 15.80 6.08
N LEU A 323 24.91 16.15 7.21
CA LEU A 323 23.93 17.24 7.27
C LEU A 323 24.66 18.58 7.48
N PRO A 324 24.24 19.69 6.85
CA PRO A 324 23.10 19.78 5.96
C PRO A 324 23.39 19.28 4.54
N LEU A 325 22.37 18.75 3.90
CA LEU A 325 22.39 18.39 2.48
C LEU A 325 21.06 18.78 1.82
N ALA A 326 21.01 18.78 0.49
CA ALA A 326 19.82 19.16 -0.25
C ALA A 326 19.48 18.16 -1.35
N PHE A 327 18.18 18.05 -1.67
CA PHE A 327 17.67 17.28 -2.80
C PHE A 327 17.02 18.23 -3.81
N VAL A 328 17.46 18.16 -5.06
CA VAL A 328 16.95 19.03 -6.13
C VAL A 328 15.56 18.58 -6.56
N HIS A 329 14.55 19.40 -6.30
CA HIS A 329 13.16 19.13 -6.65
C HIS A 329 12.64 19.96 -7.84
N ARG A 330 13.47 20.83 -8.41
CA ARG A 330 13.16 21.66 -9.57
C ARG A 330 13.92 21.18 -10.80
N GLN A 331 13.22 20.97 -11.92
CA GLN A 331 13.81 20.39 -13.15
C GLN A 331 14.81 21.32 -13.86
N ASP A 332 14.65 22.63 -13.70
CA ASP A 332 15.49 23.67 -14.33
C ASP A 332 16.44 24.36 -13.33
N ALA A 333 16.76 23.67 -12.22
CA ALA A 333 17.67 24.20 -11.21
C ALA A 333 19.08 24.45 -11.78
N LYS A 334 19.76 25.47 -11.25
CA LYS A 334 21.08 25.88 -11.69
C LYS A 334 22.03 25.97 -10.51
N ARG A 335 23.33 25.83 -10.82
CA ARG A 335 24.43 26.25 -9.96
C ARG A 335 24.81 27.68 -10.27
N TYR A 336 25.22 28.43 -9.27
CA TYR A 336 25.60 29.84 -9.39
C TYR A 336 26.96 30.08 -8.76
N ASP A 337 27.71 31.02 -9.37
CA ASP A 337 28.81 31.75 -8.75
C ASP A 337 28.26 33.10 -8.29
N ILE A 338 28.70 33.57 -7.11
CA ILE A 338 28.30 34.84 -6.53
C ILE A 338 29.51 35.66 -6.07
N SER A 339 30.72 35.31 -6.51
CA SER A 339 31.97 36.01 -6.14
C SER A 339 31.98 37.47 -6.58
N GLY A 340 31.37 37.78 -7.72
CA GLY A 340 31.18 39.12 -8.25
C GLY A 340 30.08 39.96 -7.59
N GLY A 341 29.36 39.40 -6.60
CA GLY A 341 28.23 40.08 -5.95
C GLY A 341 26.89 39.93 -6.66
N GLU A 342 26.87 39.38 -7.86
CA GLU A 342 25.69 39.03 -8.66
C GLU A 342 25.62 37.50 -8.84
N MET A 343 24.46 37.02 -9.30
CA MET A 343 24.25 35.60 -9.58
C MET A 343 24.65 35.26 -11.02
N GLU A 344 25.80 34.65 -11.20
CA GLU A 344 26.25 34.15 -12.49
C GLU A 344 26.00 32.65 -12.59
N LYS A 345 25.50 32.18 -13.74
CA LYS A 345 25.26 30.73 -13.94
C LYS A 345 26.60 30.00 -14.01
N ALA A 346 26.85 29.11 -13.05
CA ALA A 346 28.06 28.29 -12.98
C ALA A 346 27.86 26.86 -13.52
N GLY A 347 26.61 26.44 -13.81
CA GLY A 347 26.32 25.14 -14.38
C GLY A 347 24.86 24.70 -14.22
N GLU A 348 24.55 23.53 -14.76
CA GLU A 348 23.28 22.86 -14.55
C GLU A 348 23.29 22.11 -13.21
N LEU A 349 22.13 22.00 -12.60
CA LEU A 349 21.92 21.18 -11.42
C LEU A 349 20.84 20.14 -11.75
N PRO A 350 21.23 18.89 -12.02
CA PRO A 350 20.27 17.89 -12.46
C PRO A 350 19.16 17.64 -11.44
N TRP A 351 17.96 17.48 -11.93
CA TRP A 351 16.80 17.13 -11.11
C TRP A 351 17.04 15.82 -10.37
N HIS A 352 16.54 15.72 -9.13
CA HIS A 352 16.71 14.59 -8.24
C HIS A 352 18.15 14.33 -7.75
N THR A 353 19.07 15.25 -8.00
CA THR A 353 20.44 15.15 -7.47
C THR A 353 20.48 15.52 -6.00
N ALA A 354 21.26 14.79 -5.22
CA ALA A 354 21.65 15.19 -3.87
C ALA A 354 22.87 16.14 -3.92
N VAL A 355 22.88 17.17 -3.06
CA VAL A 355 23.95 18.17 -2.97
C VAL A 355 24.41 18.28 -1.53
N GLN A 356 25.71 18.10 -1.28
CA GLN A 356 26.31 18.33 0.03
C GLN A 356 26.45 19.82 0.27
N LEU A 357 25.93 20.34 1.38
CA LEU A 357 25.96 21.76 1.73
C LEU A 357 27.02 22.08 2.79
N THR A 358 27.47 23.35 2.82
CA THR A 358 28.35 23.86 3.88
C THR A 358 27.59 24.40 5.09
N GLY A 359 26.29 24.66 4.95
CA GLY A 359 25.45 25.33 5.95
C GLY A 359 25.43 26.86 5.80
N ARG A 360 26.26 27.43 4.95
CA ARG A 360 26.26 28.89 4.66
C ARG A 360 25.12 29.25 3.72
N SER A 361 24.52 30.42 3.95
CA SER A 361 23.51 30.99 3.04
C SER A 361 23.73 32.46 2.80
N ARG A 362 23.35 32.96 1.62
CA ARG A 362 23.40 34.36 1.23
C ARG A 362 22.13 34.80 0.50
N LYS A 363 21.80 36.07 0.60
CA LYS A 363 20.73 36.69 -0.19
C LYS A 363 21.36 37.54 -1.27
N VAL A 364 21.14 37.19 -2.54
CA VAL A 364 21.67 37.88 -3.70
C VAL A 364 20.55 38.08 -4.73
N GLY A 365 20.36 39.29 -5.25
CA GLY A 365 19.31 39.57 -6.24
C GLY A 365 17.89 39.23 -5.79
N GLY A 366 17.60 39.29 -4.47
CA GLY A 366 16.32 38.92 -3.89
C GLY A 366 16.12 37.41 -3.64
N ALA A 367 16.98 36.55 -4.19
CA ALA A 367 16.97 35.12 -3.95
C ALA A 367 17.83 34.75 -2.73
N ARG A 368 17.34 33.77 -1.93
CA ARG A 368 18.21 33.12 -0.93
C ARG A 368 18.94 31.96 -1.61
N LEU A 369 20.24 31.91 -1.40
CA LEU A 369 21.13 30.89 -1.91
C LEU A 369 21.76 30.12 -0.75
N VAL A 370 22.03 28.85 -0.96
CA VAL A 370 22.77 27.96 -0.05
C VAL A 370 24.02 27.47 -0.74
N GLU A 371 25.11 27.38 0.00
CA GLU A 371 26.42 27.02 -0.55
C GLU A 371 26.63 25.51 -0.53
N ALA A 372 26.99 24.96 -1.69
CA ALA A 372 27.45 23.59 -1.83
C ALA A 372 28.92 23.42 -1.43
N LYS A 373 29.34 22.23 -1.00
CA LYS A 373 30.73 21.94 -0.63
C LYS A 373 31.73 22.12 -1.80
N ASP A 374 31.27 22.10 -3.04
CA ASP A 374 32.08 22.37 -4.23
C ASP A 374 32.31 23.88 -4.50
N GLY A 375 31.83 24.75 -3.62
CA GLY A 375 31.95 26.20 -3.72
C GLY A 375 30.87 26.87 -4.57
N THR A 376 30.02 26.14 -5.25
CA THR A 376 28.89 26.70 -6.00
C THR A 376 27.69 26.99 -5.08
N TRP A 377 26.77 27.81 -5.58
CA TRP A 377 25.54 28.17 -4.85
C TRP A 377 24.29 27.69 -5.54
N VAL A 378 23.28 27.34 -4.76
CA VAL A 378 21.99 26.83 -5.24
C VAL A 378 20.87 27.67 -4.62
N ARG A 379 19.79 27.94 -5.37
CA ARG A 379 18.62 28.59 -4.78
C ARG A 379 17.93 27.65 -3.80
N ASP A 380 17.60 28.15 -2.60
CA ASP A 380 16.87 27.38 -1.61
C ASP A 380 15.46 26.98 -2.09
N SER A 381 14.84 27.79 -2.97
CA SER A 381 13.57 27.51 -3.62
C SER A 381 13.58 26.32 -4.59
N ASP A 382 14.77 25.85 -4.98
CA ASP A 382 14.93 24.78 -5.97
C ASP A 382 15.23 23.43 -5.34
N VAL A 383 15.41 23.40 -4.00
CA VAL A 383 15.89 22.24 -3.25
C VAL A 383 15.12 22.01 -1.94
N ALA A 384 14.98 20.76 -1.54
CA ALA A 384 14.54 20.35 -0.22
C ALA A 384 15.78 20.15 0.68
N ILE A 385 15.90 20.93 1.75
CA ILE A 385 17.12 20.96 2.58
C ILE A 385 16.93 20.13 3.85
N ALA A 386 17.66 19.04 3.95
CA ALA A 386 17.74 18.21 5.15
C ALA A 386 18.78 18.82 6.11
N VAL A 387 18.35 19.14 7.31
CA VAL A 387 19.21 19.72 8.37
C VAL A 387 19.13 18.86 9.63
N LYS A 388 20.17 18.89 10.43
CA LYS A 388 20.10 18.29 11.77
C LYS A 388 19.19 19.17 12.65
N PRO A 389 18.24 18.59 13.40
CA PRO A 389 17.46 19.34 14.37
C PRO A 389 18.37 20.10 15.35
N SER A 390 18.00 21.32 15.70
CA SER A 390 18.75 22.14 16.68
C SER A 390 18.80 21.47 18.04
N GLU A 391 17.69 20.81 18.42
CA GLU A 391 17.57 20.00 19.62
C GLU A 391 17.05 18.62 19.23
N LEU A 392 17.76 17.59 19.67
CA LEU A 392 17.30 16.23 19.48
C LEU A 392 16.25 15.86 20.52
N PRO A 393 15.19 15.13 20.15
CA PRO A 393 14.19 14.68 21.10
C PRO A 393 14.82 13.83 22.22
N SER A 394 14.22 13.87 23.42
CA SER A 394 14.73 13.15 24.60
C SER A 394 14.84 11.64 24.39
N PHE A 395 14.02 11.07 23.51
CA PHE A 395 14.07 9.65 23.15
C PHE A 395 15.21 9.29 22.19
N ALA A 396 15.90 10.25 21.57
CA ALA A 396 17.01 10.04 20.63
C ALA A 396 18.29 9.61 21.37
N GLN A 397 18.27 8.45 22.01
CA GLN A 397 19.37 7.93 22.85
C GLN A 397 19.71 6.49 22.45
N GLY A 398 20.97 6.10 22.70
CA GLY A 398 21.44 4.75 22.38
C GLY A 398 21.22 4.39 20.90
N ASP A 399 20.61 3.23 20.66
CA ASP A 399 20.32 2.71 19.33
C ASP A 399 18.83 2.82 18.95
N VAL A 400 18.08 3.69 19.64
CA VAL A 400 16.65 3.89 19.36
C VAL A 400 16.47 4.34 17.91
N LYS A 401 15.74 3.56 17.11
CA LYS A 401 15.38 3.92 15.74
C LYS A 401 14.23 4.90 15.74
N TRP A 402 14.38 6.00 15.01
CA TRP A 402 13.31 6.97 14.83
C TRP A 402 13.43 7.71 13.50
N ILE A 403 12.30 8.21 13.04
CA ILE A 403 12.15 8.95 11.79
C ILE A 403 11.88 10.40 12.13
N ASP A 404 12.67 11.31 11.54
CA ASP A 404 12.48 12.75 11.59
C ASP A 404 11.86 13.25 10.30
N ILE A 405 10.73 13.96 10.38
CA ILE A 405 10.02 14.47 9.19
C ILE A 405 9.76 15.95 9.38
N SER A 406 10.38 16.79 8.51
CA SER A 406 10.09 18.21 8.45
C SER A 406 9.08 18.52 7.34
N ILE A 407 7.94 19.11 7.74
CA ILE A 407 6.89 19.53 6.79
C ILE A 407 7.35 20.73 5.95
N LEU A 408 8.10 21.66 6.53
CA LEU A 408 8.57 22.85 5.79
C LEU A 408 9.72 22.52 4.84
N SER A 409 10.62 21.64 5.25
CA SER A 409 11.75 21.20 4.42
C SER A 409 11.40 20.10 3.44
N GLN A 410 10.27 19.43 3.61
CA GLN A 410 9.84 18.28 2.80
C GLN A 410 10.89 17.17 2.78
N THR A 411 11.46 16.85 3.94
CA THR A 411 12.54 15.86 4.10
C THR A 411 12.18 14.83 5.16
N LEU A 412 12.77 13.64 5.01
CA LEU A 412 12.70 12.54 5.95
C LEU A 412 14.12 12.06 6.24
N ILE A 413 14.47 11.94 7.53
CA ILE A 413 15.77 11.45 7.97
C ILE A 413 15.56 10.27 8.93
N LEU A 414 16.27 9.18 8.72
CA LEU A 414 16.32 8.04 9.63
C LEU A 414 17.47 8.22 10.62
N TYR A 415 17.19 7.99 11.90
CA TYR A 415 18.16 8.09 12.98
C TYR A 415 18.26 6.79 13.79
N GLU A 416 19.47 6.47 14.21
CA GLU A 416 19.79 5.53 15.28
C GLU A 416 20.37 6.34 16.45
N GLY A 417 19.59 6.52 17.53
CA GLY A 417 19.92 7.47 18.57
C GLY A 417 20.12 8.88 18.04
N LYS A 418 21.33 9.39 18.13
CA LYS A 418 21.71 10.74 17.64
C LYS A 418 22.33 10.74 16.25
N ARG A 419 22.56 9.56 15.66
CA ARG A 419 23.26 9.38 14.40
C ARG A 419 22.26 9.27 13.24
N PRO A 420 22.31 10.20 12.26
CA PRO A 420 21.54 10.04 11.02
C PRO A 420 22.15 8.89 10.20
N VAL A 421 21.28 8.02 9.66
CA VAL A 421 21.71 6.87 8.86
C VAL A 421 21.23 6.93 7.41
N TYR A 422 20.15 7.66 7.15
CA TYR A 422 19.62 7.88 5.80
C TYR A 422 18.87 9.20 5.73
N ALA A 423 18.91 9.88 4.60
CA ALA A 423 18.13 11.10 4.34
C ALA A 423 17.53 11.08 2.95
N THR A 424 16.30 11.56 2.81
CA THR A 424 15.60 11.68 1.51
C THR A 424 14.63 12.85 1.49
N ALA A 425 14.22 13.27 0.28
CA ALA A 425 13.09 14.17 0.12
C ALA A 425 11.76 13.40 0.20
N ALA A 426 10.78 13.99 0.84
CA ALA A 426 9.43 13.47 0.97
C ALA A 426 8.41 14.42 0.30
N ALA A 427 7.17 13.98 0.15
CA ALA A 427 6.05 14.85 -0.19
C ALA A 427 4.95 14.68 0.85
N THR A 428 4.82 15.69 1.73
CA THR A 428 3.82 15.70 2.81
C THR A 428 2.48 16.28 2.33
N GLY A 429 1.55 16.47 3.25
CA GLY A 429 0.23 17.05 2.98
C GLY A 429 0.30 18.41 2.24
N ARG A 430 -0.48 18.56 1.18
CA ARG A 430 -0.42 19.71 0.26
C ARG A 430 -0.75 21.07 0.91
N ASP A 431 -1.45 21.07 2.04
CA ASP A 431 -1.87 22.29 2.72
C ASP A 431 -0.86 22.69 3.84
N GLY A 432 0.35 22.10 3.84
CA GLY A 432 1.47 22.47 4.70
C GLY A 432 1.13 22.37 6.19
N LEU A 433 1.26 23.48 6.92
CA LEU A 433 1.03 23.57 8.38
C LEU A 433 -0.43 23.83 8.77
N GLY A 434 -1.40 23.64 7.89
CA GLY A 434 -2.81 23.77 8.17
C GLY A 434 -3.31 22.83 9.30
N ASP A 435 -4.59 22.94 9.65
CA ASP A 435 -5.24 22.06 10.62
C ASP A 435 -5.51 20.68 9.97
N PRO A 436 -4.88 19.58 10.41
CA PRO A 436 -5.07 18.26 9.81
C PRO A 436 -6.51 17.73 9.84
N LYS A 437 -7.35 18.25 10.74
CA LYS A 437 -8.78 17.89 10.82
C LYS A 437 -9.65 18.58 9.77
N LYS A 438 -9.15 19.65 9.16
CA LYS A 438 -9.91 20.50 8.23
C LYS A 438 -9.28 20.60 6.84
N THR A 439 -8.03 20.21 6.70
CA THR A 439 -7.21 20.38 5.50
C THR A 439 -6.47 19.09 5.18
N PHE A 440 -5.79 19.07 4.05
CA PHE A 440 -4.91 17.96 3.67
C PHE A 440 -3.48 18.11 4.23
N SER A 441 -3.36 18.68 5.43
CA SER A 441 -2.07 18.80 6.12
C SER A 441 -1.69 17.50 6.79
N THR A 442 -0.39 17.25 6.90
CA THR A 442 0.15 16.13 7.69
C THR A 442 0.01 16.45 9.18
N VAL A 443 -0.40 15.47 9.97
CA VAL A 443 -0.45 15.57 11.44
C VAL A 443 0.96 15.78 12.01
N ARG A 444 1.07 16.61 13.04
CA ARG A 444 2.33 16.90 13.75
C ARG A 444 2.34 16.26 15.13
N GLY A 445 3.50 15.82 15.57
CA GLY A 445 3.68 15.18 16.86
C GLY A 445 4.67 14.04 16.82
N THR A 446 4.69 13.24 17.88
CA THR A 446 5.49 12.04 18.01
C THR A 446 4.56 10.83 18.08
N PHE A 447 4.73 9.93 17.15
CA PHE A 447 3.90 8.74 16.95
C PHE A 447 4.77 7.50 16.93
N ARG A 448 4.13 6.31 16.82
CA ARG A 448 4.81 5.06 16.51
C ARG A 448 4.14 4.39 15.32
N ILE A 449 4.91 3.69 14.51
CA ILE A 449 4.36 2.81 13.48
C ILE A 449 3.50 1.76 14.20
N ARG A 450 2.23 1.62 13.75
CA ARG A 450 1.26 0.67 14.30
C ARG A 450 1.10 -0.55 13.42
N ASP A 451 1.01 -0.32 12.11
CA ASP A 451 0.76 -1.37 11.14
C ASP A 451 1.65 -1.18 9.92
N LYS A 452 2.22 -2.28 9.44
CA LYS A 452 3.00 -2.30 8.20
C LYS A 452 2.38 -3.29 7.23
N HIS A 453 2.27 -2.87 5.97
CA HIS A 453 1.75 -3.67 4.88
C HIS A 453 2.71 -3.63 3.70
N VAL A 454 3.09 -4.79 3.17
CA VAL A 454 3.86 -4.87 1.91
C VAL A 454 3.13 -4.09 0.83
N THR A 455 1.82 -4.32 0.72
CA THR A 455 0.91 -3.48 -0.06
C THR A 455 -0.47 -3.41 0.61
N THR A 456 -1.18 -2.29 0.43
CA THR A 456 -2.60 -2.18 0.82
C THR A 456 -3.34 -1.21 -0.07
N THR A 457 -4.66 -1.35 -0.15
CA THR A 457 -5.51 -0.42 -0.89
C THR A 457 -5.69 0.87 -0.08
N MET A 458 -5.49 2.00 -0.75
CA MET A 458 -5.79 3.33 -0.24
C MET A 458 -6.87 3.95 -1.11
N ASP A 459 -7.97 4.34 -0.52
CA ASP A 459 -9.07 5.02 -1.19
C ASP A 459 -9.51 6.26 -0.39
N ALA A 460 -10.20 7.16 -1.06
CA ALA A 460 -10.82 8.34 -0.46
C ALA A 460 -12.25 8.43 -0.99
N HIS A 461 -13.14 7.63 -0.42
CA HIS A 461 -14.56 7.65 -0.78
C HIS A 461 -15.32 8.87 -0.22
N GLU A 462 -14.76 9.51 0.80
CA GLU A 462 -15.39 10.60 1.56
C GLU A 462 -15.02 12.02 1.10
N VAL A 463 -14.11 12.17 0.13
CA VAL A 463 -13.68 13.48 -0.39
C VAL A 463 -14.14 13.69 -1.84
N ASP A 464 -14.35 14.95 -2.22
CA ASP A 464 -14.76 15.34 -3.58
C ASP A 464 -13.86 14.82 -4.70
N ASN A 465 -12.58 14.56 -4.41
CA ASN A 465 -11.64 13.90 -5.31
C ASN A 465 -11.49 12.42 -4.97
N LYS A 466 -12.50 11.63 -5.30
CA LYS A 466 -12.45 10.16 -5.15
C LYS A 466 -11.26 9.59 -5.90
N PHE A 467 -10.36 8.95 -5.19
CA PHE A 467 -9.29 8.15 -5.77
C PHE A 467 -9.33 6.73 -5.21
N GLU A 468 -8.90 5.79 -6.01
CA GLU A 468 -8.71 4.39 -5.62
C GLU A 468 -7.32 3.97 -6.06
N LEU A 469 -6.45 3.67 -5.11
CA LEU A 469 -5.10 3.19 -5.34
C LEU A 469 -4.97 1.81 -4.71
N ARG A 470 -5.06 0.77 -5.54
CA ARG A 470 -4.98 -0.60 -5.06
C ARG A 470 -3.53 -1.02 -4.92
N ASP A 471 -3.24 -1.71 -3.82
CA ASP A 471 -1.92 -2.25 -3.53
C ASP A 471 -0.80 -1.20 -3.52
N VAL A 472 -1.05 -0.06 -2.87
CA VAL A 472 -0.01 0.94 -2.61
C VAL A 472 1.14 0.26 -1.86
N PRO A 473 2.41 0.38 -2.35
CA PRO A 473 3.52 -0.34 -1.75
C PRO A 473 4.05 0.30 -0.46
N TRP A 474 4.60 -0.54 0.42
CA TRP A 474 5.42 -0.17 1.57
C TRP A 474 4.71 0.76 2.55
N VAL A 475 3.44 0.42 2.87
CA VAL A 475 2.60 1.26 3.71
C VAL A 475 2.89 1.02 5.19
N GLN A 476 3.05 2.11 5.94
CA GLN A 476 3.34 2.12 7.38
C GLN A 476 2.43 3.15 8.05
N TYR A 477 1.34 2.69 8.64
CA TYR A 477 0.41 3.55 9.38
C TYR A 477 1.00 3.90 10.75
N PHE A 478 0.92 5.19 11.14
CA PHE A 478 1.42 5.66 12.43
C PHE A 478 0.35 6.42 13.24
N GLU A 479 -0.64 7.06 12.59
CA GLU A 479 -1.75 7.74 13.26
C GLU A 479 -2.99 7.71 12.37
N ALA A 480 -4.14 7.26 12.90
CA ALA A 480 -5.41 7.14 12.15
C ALA A 480 -5.19 6.60 10.71
N GLY A 481 -5.52 7.37 9.68
CA GLY A 481 -5.27 7.07 8.27
C GLY A 481 -3.95 7.60 7.73
N TYR A 482 -3.10 8.23 8.55
CA TYR A 482 -1.80 8.76 8.11
C TYR A 482 -0.75 7.68 8.03
N ALA A 483 -0.06 7.62 6.90
CA ALA A 483 0.97 6.62 6.63
C ALA A 483 2.18 7.19 5.91
N ILE A 484 3.32 6.53 6.05
CA ILE A 484 4.47 6.63 5.15
C ILE A 484 4.30 5.53 4.10
N HIS A 485 4.40 5.86 2.80
CA HIS A 485 4.22 4.87 1.74
C HIS A 485 4.88 5.28 0.41
N ALA A 486 5.05 4.34 -0.49
CA ALA A 486 5.48 4.64 -1.86
C ALA A 486 4.38 5.36 -2.65
N ALA A 487 4.78 6.33 -3.47
CA ALA A 487 3.87 7.04 -4.38
C ALA A 487 4.32 6.90 -5.84
N PRO A 488 4.05 5.76 -6.50
CA PRO A 488 4.49 5.51 -7.87
C PRO A 488 3.78 6.36 -8.94
N TRP A 489 2.86 7.22 -8.56
CA TRP A 489 2.04 8.04 -9.47
C TRP A 489 2.54 9.46 -9.68
N HIS A 490 3.60 9.90 -8.98
CA HIS A 490 4.21 11.20 -9.16
C HIS A 490 5.72 11.13 -8.92
N ASP A 491 6.38 12.24 -9.21
CA ASP A 491 7.83 12.42 -9.07
C ASP A 491 8.18 13.77 -8.42
N ASP A 492 7.26 14.30 -7.62
CA ASP A 492 7.37 15.62 -6.97
C ASP A 492 7.83 15.50 -5.50
N TYR A 493 8.89 14.76 -5.23
CA TYR A 493 9.47 14.69 -3.89
C TYR A 493 10.23 15.99 -3.59
N GLY A 494 10.13 16.46 -2.35
CA GLY A 494 10.61 17.78 -1.93
C GLY A 494 9.54 18.88 -2.04
N LYS A 495 8.28 18.52 -2.35
CA LYS A 495 7.14 19.47 -2.45
C LYS A 495 5.90 18.92 -1.76
N PRO A 496 5.09 19.77 -1.07
CA PRO A 496 3.82 19.35 -0.51
C PRO A 496 2.86 18.86 -1.61
N ARG A 497 2.25 17.65 -1.45
CA ARG A 497 1.43 17.07 -2.51
C ARG A 497 0.30 16.16 -2.03
N SER A 498 0.47 15.45 -0.93
CA SER A 498 -0.44 14.38 -0.49
C SER A 498 -1.73 14.92 0.13
N HIS A 499 -2.62 14.01 0.53
CA HIS A 499 -3.79 14.30 1.35
C HIS A 499 -3.51 14.13 2.87
N GLY A 500 -2.23 14.23 3.26
CA GLY A 500 -1.78 14.12 4.64
C GLY A 500 -0.73 13.03 4.88
N CYS A 501 -0.70 11.98 4.08
CA CYS A 501 0.33 10.94 4.13
C CYS A 501 1.72 11.49 3.75
N ILE A 502 2.76 10.76 4.10
CA ILE A 502 4.14 11.02 3.70
C ILE A 502 4.47 10.15 2.49
N ASN A 503 4.51 10.77 1.32
CA ASN A 503 4.82 10.09 0.07
C ASN A 503 6.32 10.04 -0.14
N LEU A 504 6.84 8.86 -0.43
CA LEU A 504 8.23 8.62 -0.79
C LEU A 504 8.32 8.02 -2.19
N SER A 505 9.50 8.09 -2.79
CA SER A 505 9.81 7.28 -3.97
C SER A 505 9.66 5.79 -3.62
N PRO A 506 9.37 4.92 -4.58
CA PRO A 506 9.30 3.49 -4.29
C PRO A 506 10.60 2.91 -3.72
N ILE A 507 11.76 3.44 -4.12
CA ILE A 507 13.08 3.05 -3.60
C ILE A 507 13.20 3.42 -2.13
N ASP A 508 12.91 4.68 -1.79
CA ASP A 508 13.00 5.17 -0.43
C ASP A 508 11.95 4.55 0.49
N ALA A 509 10.72 4.39 0.00
CA ALA A 509 9.66 3.77 0.78
C ALA A 509 10.02 2.32 1.14
N ARG A 510 10.59 1.54 0.19
CA ARG A 510 11.10 0.20 0.48
C ARG A 510 12.24 0.25 1.50
N LYS A 511 13.19 1.18 1.34
CA LYS A 511 14.32 1.36 2.27
C LYS A 511 13.82 1.64 3.69
N VAL A 512 12.92 2.61 3.84
CA VAL A 512 12.31 2.96 5.14
C VAL A 512 11.52 1.78 5.72
N PHE A 513 10.72 1.09 4.88
CA PHE A 513 9.92 -0.06 5.31
C PHE A 513 10.77 -1.22 5.84
N LEU A 514 11.87 -1.53 5.18
CA LEU A 514 12.78 -2.62 5.63
C LEU A 514 13.58 -2.24 6.88
N TRP A 515 13.88 -0.96 7.07
CA TRP A 515 14.65 -0.49 8.21
C TRP A 515 13.82 -0.34 9.50
N THR A 516 12.51 -0.05 9.39
CA THR A 516 11.64 0.19 10.54
C THR A 516 11.17 -1.09 11.23
N ASP A 517 10.88 -0.99 12.53
CA ASP A 517 10.31 -2.05 13.36
C ASP A 517 8.77 -1.92 13.46
N PRO A 518 8.04 -3.04 13.69
CA PRO A 518 8.55 -4.40 13.60
C PRO A 518 8.81 -4.82 12.14
N PRO A 519 9.75 -5.72 11.88
CA PRO A 519 9.91 -6.29 10.55
C PRO A 519 8.69 -7.14 10.17
N VAL A 520 8.29 -7.12 8.91
CA VAL A 520 7.24 -8.03 8.41
C VAL A 520 7.86 -9.42 8.27
N PRO A 521 7.33 -10.44 8.96
CA PRO A 521 7.87 -11.79 8.87
C PRO A 521 7.77 -12.38 7.46
N ASP A 522 8.69 -13.30 7.14
CA ASP A 522 8.69 -13.98 5.85
C ASP A 522 7.35 -14.67 5.55
N GLY A 523 6.85 -14.43 4.34
CA GLY A 523 5.56 -14.94 3.89
C GLY A 523 4.34 -14.16 4.37
N TRP A 524 4.47 -13.29 5.39
CA TRP A 524 3.39 -12.41 5.80
C TRP A 524 3.24 -11.23 4.84
N HIS A 525 2.03 -10.71 4.74
CA HIS A 525 1.76 -9.52 3.92
C HIS A 525 1.66 -8.24 4.74
N GLY A 526 1.42 -8.36 6.04
CA GLY A 526 1.42 -7.24 6.97
C GLY A 526 1.66 -7.71 8.40
N VAL A 527 2.08 -6.76 9.25
CA VAL A 527 2.34 -6.96 10.68
C VAL A 527 1.81 -5.75 11.46
N SER A 528 1.20 -6.00 12.61
CA SER A 528 0.81 -4.98 13.58
C SER A 528 1.83 -4.94 14.70
N ALA A 529 2.26 -3.73 15.08
CA ALA A 529 3.15 -3.51 16.21
C ALA A 529 2.43 -3.85 17.54
N GLY A 530 3.14 -4.52 18.44
CA GLY A 530 2.58 -4.92 19.72
C GLY A 530 3.54 -5.74 20.55
N LYS A 531 3.05 -6.23 21.70
CA LYS A 531 3.88 -6.98 22.65
C LYS A 531 4.54 -8.22 22.03
N ALA A 532 3.82 -8.93 21.17
CA ALA A 532 4.31 -10.17 20.56
C ALA A 532 5.17 -9.96 19.31
N THR A 533 5.00 -8.83 18.61
CA THR A 533 5.69 -8.53 17.33
C THR A 533 6.79 -7.49 17.46
N GLY A 534 6.82 -6.77 18.57
CA GLY A 534 7.75 -5.67 18.83
C GLY A 534 7.08 -4.29 18.71
N GLU A 535 7.65 -3.31 19.38
CA GLU A 535 7.19 -1.93 19.29
C GLU A 535 7.52 -1.32 17.94
N GLY A 536 6.63 -0.45 17.46
CA GLY A 536 6.86 0.28 16.21
C GLY A 536 7.91 1.37 16.37
N THR A 537 8.69 1.59 15.31
CA THR A 537 9.63 2.71 15.21
C THR A 537 8.93 4.05 15.46
N ILE A 538 9.60 4.95 16.18
CA ILE A 538 9.09 6.29 16.49
C ILE A 538 9.09 7.13 15.19
N VAL A 539 8.03 7.90 14.98
CA VAL A 539 7.86 8.88 13.90
C VAL A 539 7.65 10.25 14.51
N HIS A 540 8.61 11.15 14.34
CA HIS A 540 8.56 12.52 14.83
C HIS A 540 8.33 13.48 13.66
N ILE A 541 7.21 14.20 13.69
CA ILE A 541 6.77 15.11 12.61
C ILE A 541 6.64 16.52 13.18
N HIS A 542 7.38 17.43 12.57
CA HIS A 542 7.46 18.83 12.99
C HIS A 542 7.36 19.79 11.78
N PRO A 543 7.21 21.10 12.00
CA PRO A 543 7.21 22.13 10.96
C PRO A 543 8.38 22.12 10.01
#